data_a974e01c06cd493bda08ad938b2a3cf6
#
_entry.id   a974e01c06cd493bda08ad938b2a3cf6
#
_cell.length_a   1.000
_cell.length_b   1.000
_cell.length_c   1.000
_cell.angle_alpha   90.00
_cell.angle_beta   90.00
_cell.angle_gamma   90.00
#
_symmetry.space_group_name_H-M   'P 1'
#
loop_
_entity.id
_entity.type
_entity.pdbx_description
1 polymer ?
#
loop_
_entity_poly.entity_id
_entity_poly.type
_entity_poly.pdbx_seq_one_letter_code
_entity_poly.pdbx_strand_id
1 'polypeptide(L)'
;VVDEQGNRLPPGSVGELVVRGRHVMRGYWEDPELTAMRYRPGLIPGERLCYTGDLFRMDEEGFFYFVGRKDDIIKTRGEKVAPKEVENVLYRIPGVVEAAVVGVSDPVLGEAVKAVVVADRSQLTEAQILAFCRAHLEDFMVPQQVEIRDELPKTPSGKIDKKLLK
;
A
#
# COMPACT_ATOMS: atom_id res chain seq x y z
N VAL A 1 -11.60 11.99 -1.61
CA VAL A 1 -10.35 11.81 -0.86
C VAL A 1 -10.37 12.73 0.35
N VAL A 2 -10.03 12.20 1.53
CA VAL A 2 -10.07 12.95 2.81
C VAL A 2 -8.77 12.75 3.60
N ASP A 3 -8.51 13.71 4.51
CA ASP A 3 -7.43 13.61 5.49
C ASP A 3 -7.80 12.69 6.69
N GLU A 4 -6.94 12.61 7.69
CA GLU A 4 -7.16 11.80 8.90
C GLU A 4 -8.33 12.32 9.76
N GLN A 5 -8.66 13.62 9.64
CA GLN A 5 -9.78 14.28 10.33
C GLN A 5 -11.10 14.14 9.55
N GLY A 6 -11.07 13.64 8.31
CA GLY A 6 -12.24 13.48 7.45
C GLY A 6 -12.56 14.72 6.60
N ASN A 7 -11.68 15.72 6.55
CA ASN A 7 -11.83 16.88 5.68
C ASN A 7 -11.46 16.51 4.24
N ARG A 8 -12.19 17.09 3.27
CA ARG A 8 -11.86 16.90 1.85
C ARG A 8 -10.53 17.53 1.51
N LEU A 9 -9.70 16.78 0.79
CA LEU A 9 -8.43 17.23 0.27
C LEU A 9 -8.57 17.82 -1.14
N PRO A 10 -7.75 18.83 -1.49
CA PRO A 10 -7.70 19.36 -2.85
C PRO A 10 -7.07 18.36 -3.82
N PRO A 11 -7.30 18.53 -5.14
CA PRO A 11 -6.61 17.77 -6.17
C PRO A 11 -5.08 17.76 -5.96
N GLY A 12 -4.42 16.67 -6.33
CA GLY A 12 -2.99 16.46 -6.13
C GLY A 12 -2.60 15.88 -4.77
N SER A 13 -3.45 16.02 -3.75
CA SER A 13 -3.17 15.49 -2.40
C SER A 13 -3.51 14.02 -2.27
N VAL A 14 -2.72 13.31 -1.47
CA VAL A 14 -2.95 11.90 -1.11
C VAL A 14 -3.76 11.83 0.18
N GLY A 15 -4.82 11.03 0.18
CA GLY A 15 -5.65 10.80 1.36
C GLY A 15 -6.48 9.53 1.25
N GLU A 16 -7.29 9.24 2.26
CA GLU A 16 -8.14 8.06 2.27
C GLU A 16 -9.35 8.25 1.34
N LEU A 17 -9.62 7.25 0.50
CA LEU A 17 -10.84 7.23 -0.31
C LEU A 17 -12.04 6.94 0.60
N VAL A 18 -13.00 7.85 0.60
CA VAL A 18 -14.28 7.70 1.30
C VAL A 18 -15.40 7.64 0.28
N VAL A 19 -16.23 6.61 0.38
CA VAL A 19 -17.37 6.37 -0.51
C VAL A 19 -18.67 6.64 0.22
N ARG A 20 -19.59 7.35 -0.43
CA ARG A 20 -20.96 7.60 0.05
C ARG A 20 -21.99 7.26 -1.02
N GLY A 21 -23.19 6.93 -0.61
CA GLY A 21 -24.30 6.68 -1.51
C GLY A 21 -25.15 5.48 -1.10
N ARG A 22 -26.22 5.23 -1.85
CA ARG A 22 -27.20 4.18 -1.54
C ARG A 22 -26.65 2.75 -1.65
N HIS A 23 -25.52 2.58 -2.33
CA HIS A 23 -24.81 1.30 -2.48
C HIS A 23 -23.89 0.97 -1.30
N VAL A 24 -23.69 1.91 -0.37
CA VAL A 24 -22.88 1.65 0.83
C VAL A 24 -23.68 0.71 1.75
N MET A 25 -23.07 -0.44 2.09
CA MET A 25 -23.71 -1.44 2.94
C MET A 25 -23.91 -0.95 4.37
N ARG A 26 -24.80 -1.61 5.10
CA ARG A 26 -25.13 -1.26 6.49
C ARG A 26 -24.01 -1.54 7.49
N GLY A 27 -23.16 -2.53 7.19
CA GLY A 27 -22.07 -2.97 8.04
C GLY A 27 -21.72 -4.43 7.79
N TYR A 28 -20.77 -4.94 8.56
CA TYR A 28 -20.37 -6.34 8.56
C TYR A 28 -21.34 -7.15 9.43
N TRP A 29 -21.59 -8.39 9.02
CA TRP A 29 -22.49 -9.30 9.76
C TRP A 29 -21.85 -9.67 11.11
N GLU A 30 -22.58 -9.49 12.19
CA GLU A 30 -22.18 -9.79 13.57
C GLU A 30 -20.81 -9.18 14.01
N ASP A 31 -20.34 -8.14 13.30
CA ASP A 31 -19.09 -7.44 13.63
C ASP A 31 -19.33 -5.92 13.75
N PRO A 32 -19.86 -5.47 14.89
CA PRO A 32 -20.13 -4.05 15.12
C PRO A 32 -18.86 -3.21 15.26
N GLU A 33 -17.76 -3.79 15.75
CA GLU A 33 -16.48 -3.07 15.93
C GLU A 33 -15.85 -2.73 14.58
N LEU A 34 -15.73 -3.70 13.69
CA LEU A 34 -15.23 -3.48 12.33
C LEU A 34 -16.18 -2.55 11.56
N THR A 35 -17.50 -2.71 11.77
CA THR A 35 -18.50 -1.83 11.18
C THR A 35 -18.28 -0.38 11.62
N ALA A 36 -18.11 -0.12 12.90
CA ALA A 36 -17.87 1.24 13.43
C ALA A 36 -16.55 1.84 12.93
N MET A 37 -15.54 1.01 12.75
CA MET A 37 -14.23 1.42 12.23
C MET A 37 -14.32 1.88 10.75
N ARG A 38 -15.08 1.15 9.92
CA ARG A 38 -15.14 1.35 8.47
C ARG A 38 -16.32 2.20 8.00
N TYR A 39 -17.42 2.22 8.75
CA TYR A 39 -18.65 2.89 8.36
C TYR A 39 -19.03 3.96 9.40
N ARG A 40 -18.73 5.21 9.06
CA ARG A 40 -19.02 6.36 9.93
C ARG A 40 -20.34 7.03 9.54
N PRO A 41 -21.03 7.70 10.47
CA PRO A 41 -22.21 8.50 10.14
C PRO A 41 -21.88 9.57 9.09
N GLY A 42 -22.80 9.77 8.14
CA GLY A 42 -22.75 10.86 7.19
C GLY A 42 -23.44 12.13 7.71
N LEU A 43 -23.60 13.12 6.83
CA LEU A 43 -24.26 14.39 7.15
C LEU A 43 -25.78 14.27 7.20
N ILE A 44 -26.35 13.29 6.51
CA ILE A 44 -27.79 13.05 6.42
C ILE A 44 -28.15 11.91 7.38
N PRO A 45 -29.25 12.00 8.17
CA PRO A 45 -29.70 10.92 9.03
C PRO A 45 -29.83 9.59 8.27
N GLY A 46 -29.20 8.54 8.78
CA GLY A 46 -29.18 7.21 8.16
C GLY A 46 -28.13 7.03 7.05
N GLU A 47 -27.44 8.08 6.62
CA GLU A 47 -26.32 7.97 5.70
C GLU A 47 -25.09 7.36 6.39
N ARG A 48 -24.38 6.52 5.65
CA ARG A 48 -23.08 5.98 6.07
C ARG A 48 -22.01 6.30 5.05
N LEU A 49 -20.84 6.67 5.55
CA LEU A 49 -19.62 6.90 4.79
C LEU A 49 -18.72 5.68 4.95
N CYS A 50 -18.34 5.03 3.85
CA CYS A 50 -17.40 3.92 3.86
C CYS A 50 -15.97 4.45 3.77
N TYR A 51 -15.19 4.32 4.85
CA TYR A 51 -13.76 4.55 4.88
C TYR A 51 -13.05 3.29 4.39
N THR A 52 -12.57 3.33 3.14
CA THR A 52 -12.09 2.13 2.44
C THR A 52 -10.78 1.58 3.00
N GLY A 53 -9.99 2.43 3.65
CA GLY A 53 -8.61 2.12 4.04
C GLY A 53 -7.64 2.14 2.86
N ASP A 54 -8.09 2.59 1.70
CA ASP A 54 -7.27 2.76 0.51
C ASP A 54 -6.88 4.22 0.35
N LEU A 55 -5.61 4.48 0.06
CA LEU A 55 -5.09 5.81 -0.23
C LEU A 55 -5.15 6.07 -1.73
N PHE A 56 -5.69 7.23 -2.06
CA PHE A 56 -5.82 7.72 -3.43
C PHE A 56 -5.35 9.15 -3.54
N ARG A 57 -4.91 9.50 -4.74
CA ARG A 57 -4.73 10.88 -5.19
C ARG A 57 -5.78 11.15 -6.28
N MET A 58 -6.42 12.30 -6.23
CA MET A 58 -7.34 12.76 -7.27
C MET A 58 -6.65 13.88 -8.06
N ASP A 59 -6.73 13.87 -9.38
CA ASP A 59 -6.25 14.97 -10.21
C ASP A 59 -7.31 16.08 -10.39
N GLU A 60 -6.95 17.13 -11.14
CA GLU A 60 -7.85 18.27 -11.43
C GLU A 60 -9.03 17.89 -12.32
N GLU A 61 -8.91 16.83 -13.10
CA GLU A 61 -9.97 16.29 -13.97
C GLU A 61 -10.93 15.36 -13.20
N GLY A 62 -10.60 15.00 -11.96
CA GLY A 62 -11.41 14.15 -11.07
C GLY A 62 -11.14 12.65 -11.20
N PHE A 63 -10.06 12.24 -11.87
CA PHE A 63 -9.63 10.85 -11.89
C PHE A 63 -8.91 10.46 -10.61
N PHE A 64 -9.15 9.23 -10.16
CA PHE A 64 -8.59 8.69 -8.93
C PHE A 64 -7.46 7.72 -9.24
N TYR A 65 -6.31 7.96 -8.63
CA TYR A 65 -5.12 7.12 -8.76
C TYR A 65 -4.85 6.42 -7.42
N PHE A 66 -4.85 5.10 -7.44
CA PHE A 66 -4.54 4.29 -6.25
C PHE A 66 -3.07 4.44 -5.87
N VAL A 67 -2.83 4.78 -4.60
CA VAL A 67 -1.47 4.95 -4.04
C VAL A 67 -1.08 3.72 -3.22
N GLY A 68 -1.97 3.21 -2.39
CA GLY A 68 -1.70 2.04 -1.55
C GLY A 68 -2.78 1.80 -0.51
N ARG A 69 -2.57 0.79 0.33
CA ARG A 69 -3.40 0.56 1.53
C ARG A 69 -2.85 1.40 2.68
N LYS A 70 -3.74 2.01 3.45
CA LYS A 70 -3.37 2.79 4.65
C LYS A 70 -2.61 1.94 5.67
N ASP A 71 -3.04 0.68 5.82
CA ASP A 71 -2.46 -0.29 6.75
C ASP A 71 -1.12 -0.88 6.27
N ASP A 72 -0.79 -0.72 4.97
CA ASP A 72 0.44 -1.23 4.36
C ASP A 72 1.55 -0.16 4.27
N ILE A 73 1.22 1.11 4.56
CA ILE A 73 2.22 2.19 4.52
C ILE A 73 3.34 1.90 5.50
N ILE A 74 4.55 1.86 4.98
CA ILE A 74 5.78 1.63 5.75
C ILE A 74 6.25 2.96 6.32
N LYS A 75 6.49 2.99 7.63
CA LYS A 75 6.98 4.19 8.34
C LYS A 75 8.47 4.03 8.62
N THR A 76 9.30 4.54 7.73
CA THR A 76 10.75 4.45 7.82
C THR A 76 11.39 5.82 7.93
N ARG A 77 12.30 6.02 8.88
CA ARG A 77 13.04 7.31 9.10
C ARG A 77 12.13 8.54 9.26
N GLY A 78 10.89 8.37 9.75
CA GLY A 78 9.90 9.44 9.83
C GLY A 78 9.11 9.70 8.56
N GLU A 79 9.47 9.07 7.46
CA GLU A 79 8.81 9.16 6.15
C GLU A 79 7.76 8.05 5.97
N LYS A 80 6.80 8.28 5.07
CA LYS A 80 5.75 7.32 4.70
C LYS A 80 6.05 6.78 3.30
N VAL A 81 6.34 5.49 3.21
CA VAL A 81 6.59 4.80 1.93
C VAL A 81 5.38 3.96 1.55
N ALA A 82 4.82 4.21 0.38
CA ALA A 82 3.79 3.36 -0.21
C ALA A 82 4.46 2.14 -0.87
N PRO A 83 4.21 0.90 -0.41
CA PRO A 83 4.81 -0.30 -1.01
C PRO A 83 4.63 -0.38 -2.52
N LYS A 84 3.48 0.09 -3.01
CA LYS A 84 3.14 0.07 -4.44
C LYS A 84 4.10 0.88 -5.31
N GLU A 85 4.62 2.00 -4.81
CA GLU A 85 5.59 2.82 -5.54
C GLU A 85 6.90 2.07 -5.75
N VAL A 86 7.38 1.40 -4.71
CA VAL A 86 8.59 0.56 -4.79
C VAL A 86 8.34 -0.67 -5.67
N GLU A 87 7.19 -1.34 -5.52
CA GLU A 87 6.80 -2.47 -6.37
C GLU A 87 6.76 -2.09 -7.86
N ASN A 88 6.22 -0.91 -8.19
CA ASN A 88 6.18 -0.43 -9.58
C ASN A 88 7.60 -0.26 -10.18
N VAL A 89 8.57 0.15 -9.38
CA VAL A 89 9.98 0.23 -9.81
C VAL A 89 10.57 -1.17 -9.99
N LEU A 90 10.31 -2.10 -9.06
CA LEU A 90 10.77 -3.48 -9.14
C LEU A 90 10.24 -4.19 -10.40
N TYR A 91 8.98 -3.99 -10.78
CA TYR A 91 8.41 -4.56 -12.00
C TYR A 91 9.03 -4.02 -13.30
N ARG A 92 9.78 -2.91 -13.25
CA ARG A 92 10.54 -2.39 -14.42
C ARG A 92 11.86 -3.10 -14.64
N ILE A 93 12.30 -3.91 -13.68
CA ILE A 93 13.57 -4.67 -13.80
C ILE A 93 13.31 -5.89 -14.70
N PRO A 94 14.05 -6.04 -15.80
CA PRO A 94 13.93 -7.23 -16.65
C PRO A 94 14.19 -8.52 -15.85
N GLY A 95 13.32 -9.50 -15.98
CA GLY A 95 13.41 -10.78 -15.27
C GLY A 95 12.68 -10.84 -13.92
N VAL A 96 12.14 -9.74 -13.42
CA VAL A 96 11.21 -9.76 -12.28
C VAL A 96 9.80 -10.17 -12.75
N VAL A 97 9.29 -11.26 -12.19
CA VAL A 97 7.97 -11.84 -12.49
C VAL A 97 6.91 -11.38 -11.50
N GLU A 98 7.23 -11.46 -10.19
CA GLU A 98 6.37 -10.97 -9.11
C GLU A 98 7.21 -10.16 -8.12
N ALA A 99 6.61 -9.16 -7.52
CA ALA A 99 7.24 -8.34 -6.49
C ALA A 99 6.25 -7.99 -5.39
N ALA A 100 6.72 -8.01 -4.16
CA ALA A 100 5.98 -7.52 -2.99
C ALA A 100 6.93 -6.75 -2.09
N VAL A 101 6.43 -5.65 -1.52
CA VAL A 101 7.18 -4.81 -0.59
C VAL A 101 6.42 -4.74 0.73
N VAL A 102 7.14 -4.93 1.83
CA VAL A 102 6.62 -4.91 3.20
C VAL A 102 7.54 -4.11 4.13
N GLY A 103 6.96 -3.56 5.19
CA GLY A 103 7.72 -3.04 6.31
C GLY A 103 8.03 -4.16 7.30
N VAL A 104 9.29 -4.25 7.71
CA VAL A 104 9.74 -5.14 8.79
C VAL A 104 10.26 -4.28 9.94
N SER A 105 10.04 -4.71 11.18
CA SER A 105 10.47 -3.94 12.36
C SER A 105 11.98 -3.73 12.35
N ASP A 106 12.39 -2.48 12.57
CA ASP A 106 13.80 -2.08 12.65
C ASP A 106 14.00 -1.15 13.85
N PRO A 107 14.98 -1.42 14.73
CA PRO A 107 15.15 -0.66 15.97
C PRO A 107 15.62 0.79 15.76
N VAL A 108 16.19 1.11 14.60
CA VAL A 108 16.72 2.44 14.26
C VAL A 108 15.76 3.19 13.34
N LEU A 109 15.22 2.51 12.34
CA LEU A 109 14.40 3.12 11.29
C LEU A 109 12.91 3.17 11.66
N GLY A 110 12.47 2.45 12.71
CA GLY A 110 11.09 2.11 13.00
C GLY A 110 10.66 0.90 12.17
N GLU A 111 10.59 1.07 10.86
CA GLU A 111 10.43 -0.02 9.90
C GLU A 111 11.51 0.08 8.81
N ALA A 112 12.06 -1.07 8.40
CA ALA A 112 12.89 -1.20 7.21
C ALA A 112 12.03 -1.64 6.02
N VAL A 113 12.29 -1.09 4.85
CA VAL A 113 11.65 -1.52 3.60
C VAL A 113 12.28 -2.84 3.15
N LYS A 114 11.48 -3.91 3.08
CA LYS A 114 11.88 -5.21 2.57
C LYS A 114 11.19 -5.47 1.24
N ALA A 115 11.98 -5.74 0.20
CA ALA A 115 11.50 -6.18 -1.11
C ALA A 115 11.66 -7.69 -1.25
N VAL A 116 10.61 -8.40 -1.64
CA VAL A 116 10.63 -9.83 -1.97
C VAL A 116 10.21 -9.96 -3.42
N VAL A 117 11.05 -10.56 -4.25
CA VAL A 117 10.83 -10.68 -5.69
C VAL A 117 10.91 -12.12 -6.15
N VAL A 118 10.13 -12.46 -7.18
CA VAL A 118 10.27 -13.70 -7.94
C VAL A 118 11.06 -13.38 -9.19
N ALA A 119 12.24 -13.96 -9.31
CA ALA A 119 13.14 -13.79 -10.45
C ALA A 119 14.09 -14.99 -10.57
N ASP A 120 14.61 -15.21 -11.76
CA ASP A 120 15.65 -16.21 -11.97
C ASP A 120 16.98 -15.74 -11.37
N ARG A 121 17.42 -16.40 -10.31
CA ARG A 121 18.67 -16.11 -9.60
C ARG A 121 19.93 -16.27 -10.47
N SER A 122 19.85 -16.98 -11.59
CA SER A 122 20.96 -17.10 -12.53
C SER A 122 21.16 -15.83 -13.38
N GLN A 123 20.10 -15.01 -13.49
CA GLN A 123 20.08 -13.81 -14.32
C GLN A 123 20.05 -12.51 -13.51
N LEU A 124 19.54 -12.56 -12.28
CA LEU A 124 19.34 -11.37 -11.44
C LEU A 124 19.78 -11.63 -10.00
N THR A 125 20.60 -10.72 -9.48
CA THR A 125 21.10 -10.74 -8.10
C THR A 125 20.45 -9.66 -7.25
N GLU A 126 20.43 -9.86 -5.93
CA GLU A 126 19.93 -8.85 -4.97
C GLU A 126 20.65 -7.51 -5.10
N ALA A 127 21.98 -7.55 -5.37
CA ALA A 127 22.79 -6.34 -5.56
C ALA A 127 22.38 -5.55 -6.80
N GLN A 128 22.01 -6.22 -7.89
CA GLN A 128 21.52 -5.58 -9.11
C GLN A 128 20.13 -4.96 -8.90
N ILE A 129 19.24 -5.66 -8.21
CA ILE A 129 17.93 -5.14 -7.83
C ILE A 129 18.09 -3.87 -6.99
N LEU A 130 18.96 -3.92 -5.98
CA LEU A 130 19.22 -2.79 -5.09
C LEU A 130 19.83 -1.60 -5.84
N ALA A 131 20.77 -1.86 -6.74
CA ALA A 131 21.37 -0.81 -7.59
C ALA A 131 20.32 -0.13 -8.48
N PHE A 132 19.39 -0.92 -9.05
CA PHE A 132 18.30 -0.39 -9.86
C PHE A 132 17.34 0.48 -9.00
N CYS A 133 16.98 0.00 -7.79
CA CYS A 133 16.16 0.77 -6.86
C CYS A 133 16.80 2.12 -6.50
N ARG A 134 18.11 2.14 -6.20
CA ARG A 134 18.84 3.39 -5.89
C ARG A 134 18.86 4.39 -7.03
N ALA A 135 18.81 3.92 -8.28
CA ALA A 135 18.78 4.79 -9.45
C ALA A 135 17.39 5.40 -9.76
N HIS A 136 16.32 4.84 -9.16
CA HIS A 136 14.95 5.18 -9.56
C HIS A 136 14.01 5.52 -8.39
N LEU A 137 14.48 5.43 -7.16
CA LEU A 137 13.72 5.73 -5.92
C LEU A 137 14.47 6.78 -5.10
N GLU A 138 13.74 7.51 -4.30
CA GLU A 138 14.34 8.35 -3.27
C GLU A 138 14.99 7.49 -2.17
N ASP A 139 16.02 8.00 -1.51
CA ASP A 139 16.86 7.25 -0.58
C ASP A 139 16.10 6.53 0.53
N PHE A 140 15.05 7.17 1.05
CA PHE A 140 14.20 6.58 2.09
C PHE A 140 13.29 5.45 1.60
N MET A 141 13.01 5.39 0.28
CA MET A 141 12.21 4.33 -0.35
C MET A 141 13.03 3.11 -0.75
N VAL A 142 14.36 3.25 -0.84
CA VAL A 142 15.24 2.16 -1.26
C VAL A 142 15.16 1.01 -0.26
N PRO A 143 14.87 -0.23 -0.70
CA PRO A 143 14.84 -1.38 0.20
C PRO A 143 16.15 -1.57 0.95
N GLN A 144 16.08 -1.79 2.26
CA GLN A 144 17.22 -2.19 3.08
C GLN A 144 17.47 -3.69 3.01
N GLN A 145 16.43 -4.45 2.64
CA GLN A 145 16.50 -5.90 2.46
C GLN A 145 15.87 -6.28 1.13
N VAL A 146 16.57 -7.11 0.37
CA VAL A 146 16.06 -7.71 -0.87
C VAL A 146 16.16 -9.22 -0.73
N GLU A 147 15.09 -9.92 -1.05
CA GLU A 147 15.02 -11.37 -1.02
C GLU A 147 14.47 -11.89 -2.35
N ILE A 148 15.20 -12.82 -3.00
CA ILE A 148 14.72 -13.48 -4.21
C ILE A 148 14.14 -14.83 -3.81
N ARG A 149 12.90 -15.11 -4.24
CA ARG A 149 12.19 -16.38 -4.02
C ARG A 149 11.77 -17.01 -5.34
N ASP A 150 11.47 -18.30 -5.31
CA ASP A 150 10.92 -19.02 -6.46
C ASP A 150 9.42 -18.71 -6.62
N GLU A 151 8.72 -18.44 -5.51
CA GLU A 151 7.30 -18.04 -5.49
C GLU A 151 6.99 -17.13 -4.31
N LEU A 152 5.89 -16.36 -4.42
CA LEU A 152 5.33 -15.59 -3.31
C LEU A 152 4.10 -16.30 -2.73
N PRO A 153 3.92 -16.25 -1.38
CA PRO A 153 2.74 -16.82 -0.74
C PRO A 153 1.48 -16.09 -1.21
N LYS A 154 0.42 -16.85 -1.50
CA LYS A 154 -0.86 -16.31 -1.99
C LYS A 154 -2.00 -16.67 -1.05
N THR A 155 -2.91 -15.73 -0.88
CA THR A 155 -4.19 -15.96 -0.21
C THR A 155 -5.07 -16.88 -1.05
N PRO A 156 -6.15 -17.48 -0.49
CA PRO A 156 -7.11 -18.28 -1.25
C PRO A 156 -7.73 -17.54 -2.45
N SER A 157 -7.75 -16.21 -2.43
CA SER A 157 -8.23 -15.37 -3.54
C SER A 157 -7.17 -15.07 -4.60
N GLY A 158 -5.96 -15.66 -4.51
CA GLY A 158 -4.86 -15.49 -5.45
C GLY A 158 -4.03 -14.21 -5.29
N LYS A 159 -4.28 -13.40 -4.26
CA LYS A 159 -3.48 -12.21 -3.96
C LYS A 159 -2.25 -12.59 -3.14
N ILE A 160 -1.15 -11.85 -3.30
CA ILE A 160 0.05 -12.02 -2.48
C ILE A 160 -0.29 -11.79 -1.00
N ASP A 161 0.03 -12.77 -0.14
CA ASP A 161 -0.16 -12.64 1.31
C ASP A 161 1.07 -11.97 1.94
N LYS A 162 1.00 -10.64 2.02
CA LYS A 162 2.07 -9.82 2.59
C LYS A 162 2.35 -10.10 4.07
N LYS A 163 1.40 -10.71 4.80
CA LYS A 163 1.61 -11.02 6.22
C LYS A 163 2.67 -12.11 6.42
N LEU A 164 2.80 -13.00 5.45
CA LEU A 164 3.80 -14.09 5.46
C LEU A 164 5.17 -13.66 4.93
N LEU A 165 5.34 -12.39 4.56
CA LEU A 165 6.60 -11.83 4.07
C LEU A 165 7.35 -10.94 5.10
N LYS A 166 6.67 -10.64 6.21
CA LYS A 166 7.20 -9.83 7.32
C LYS A 166 8.15 -10.62 8.20
#